data_e797a6cc9d859f0738b163c4d089cc40
#
_entry.id   e797a6cc9d859f0738b163c4d089cc40
#
_cell.length_a   1.000
_cell.length_b   1.000
_cell.length_c   1.000
_cell.angle_alpha   90.00
_cell.angle_beta   90.00
_cell.angle_gamma   90.00
#
_symmetry.space_group_name_H-M   'P 1'
#
loop_
_entity.id
_entity.type
_entity.pdbx_description
1 polymer ?
#
loop_
_entity_poly.entity_id
_entity_poly.type
_entity_poly.pdbx_seq_one_letter_code
_entity_poly.pdbx_strand_id
1 'polypeptide(L)'
;MDYREFIQLDLPVAVAIVSCGADWRVEEANAEFTDVLGYTEKELRETRPQKMVYDEDYANLVSVLENVVRTHDNGKMQLRIVRPDGKTRWVEMRCSVLAHYDVKPYVVLFLWDIDEEKRREEHQKLLNQKYELMEQLSLEYPFDLDVENWTMLRSYRLMELRGQYDYSGG
;
A
#
# COMPACT_ATOMS: atom_id res chain seq x y z
N MET A 1 13.65 -24.82 20.74
CA MET A 1 12.93 -24.73 19.45
C MET A 1 13.86 -24.03 18.49
N ASP A 2 14.28 -24.72 17.47
CA ASP A 2 15.09 -24.13 16.40
C ASP A 2 14.19 -23.16 15.62
N TYR A 3 14.73 -22.02 15.14
CA TYR A 3 13.98 -21.05 14.35
C TYR A 3 13.36 -21.66 13.07
N ARG A 4 13.97 -22.73 12.54
CA ARG A 4 13.45 -23.50 11.40
C ARG A 4 12.17 -24.23 11.76
N GLU A 5 12.10 -24.82 12.94
CA GLU A 5 10.88 -25.45 13.44
C GLU A 5 9.76 -24.43 13.64
N PHE A 6 10.11 -23.23 14.12
CA PHE A 6 9.14 -22.13 14.29
C PHE A 6 8.52 -21.68 12.96
N ILE A 7 9.31 -21.57 11.90
CA ILE A 7 8.82 -21.16 10.57
C ILE A 7 7.95 -22.24 9.92
N GLN A 8 8.22 -23.50 10.19
CA GLN A 8 7.42 -24.62 9.69
C GLN A 8 6.10 -24.84 10.43
N LEU A 9 5.84 -24.08 11.52
CA LEU A 9 4.52 -24.06 12.13
C LEU A 9 3.51 -23.46 11.13
N ASP A 10 2.31 -24.03 11.16
CA ASP A 10 1.16 -23.51 10.41
C ASP A 10 0.68 -22.20 11.07
N LEU A 11 1.38 -21.12 10.79
CA LEU A 11 1.10 -19.80 11.32
C LEU A 11 0.25 -19.02 10.30
N PRO A 12 -0.84 -18.39 10.73
CA PRO A 12 -1.70 -17.59 9.85
C PRO A 12 -1.09 -16.20 9.57
N VAL A 13 0.21 -16.15 9.40
CA VAL A 13 0.97 -14.94 9.10
C VAL A 13 2.18 -15.29 8.24
N ALA A 14 2.44 -14.49 7.23
CA ALA A 14 3.60 -14.67 6.37
C ALA A 14 4.89 -14.35 7.15
N VAL A 15 5.78 -15.35 7.30
CA VAL A 15 7.03 -15.23 8.03
C VAL A 15 8.20 -15.69 7.18
N ALA A 16 9.29 -14.94 7.22
CA ALA A 16 10.56 -15.35 6.62
C ALA A 16 11.73 -14.96 7.49
N ILE A 17 12.85 -15.67 7.32
CA ILE A 17 14.15 -15.30 7.84
C ILE A 17 15.03 -14.85 6.71
N VAL A 18 15.65 -13.70 6.91
CA VAL A 18 16.53 -13.07 5.95
C VAL A 18 17.91 -12.93 6.56
N SER A 19 18.94 -13.35 5.83
CA SER A 19 20.33 -13.09 6.21
C SER A 19 20.74 -11.68 5.79
N CYS A 20 21.44 -10.99 6.69
CA CYS A 20 21.94 -9.65 6.48
C CYS A 20 23.43 -9.69 6.12
N GLY A 21 23.74 -9.26 4.92
CA GLY A 21 25.11 -9.17 4.41
C GLY A 21 25.18 -8.12 3.31
N ALA A 22 26.18 -8.18 2.45
CA ALA A 22 26.26 -7.33 1.27
C ALA A 22 25.05 -7.51 0.33
N ASP A 23 24.49 -8.72 0.30
CA ASP A 23 23.25 -9.04 -0.37
C ASP A 23 22.27 -9.67 0.65
N TRP A 24 21.13 -9.08 0.85
CA TRP A 24 20.02 -9.63 1.62
C TRP A 24 19.46 -10.86 0.91
N ARG A 25 19.23 -11.94 1.65
CA ARG A 25 18.68 -13.18 1.08
C ARG A 25 17.64 -13.78 1.98
N VAL A 26 16.57 -14.28 1.38
CA VAL A 26 15.58 -15.12 2.09
C VAL A 26 16.20 -16.50 2.28
N GLU A 27 16.41 -16.89 3.52
CA GLU A 27 16.96 -18.18 3.90
C GLU A 27 15.87 -19.23 4.11
N GLU A 28 14.83 -18.84 4.84
CA GLU A 28 13.67 -19.69 5.16
C GLU A 28 12.39 -18.85 5.06
N ALA A 29 11.30 -19.48 4.64
CA ALA A 29 9.98 -18.85 4.58
C ALA A 29 8.89 -19.90 4.82
N ASN A 30 7.75 -19.50 5.41
CA ASN A 30 6.59 -20.37 5.52
C ASN A 30 5.72 -20.31 4.26
N ALA A 31 4.70 -21.16 4.19
CA ALA A 31 3.78 -21.22 3.06
C ALA A 31 3.05 -19.90 2.83
N GLU A 32 2.59 -19.25 3.91
CA GLU A 32 1.92 -17.94 3.83
C GLU A 32 2.82 -16.86 3.18
N PHE A 33 4.12 -16.88 3.47
CA PHE A 33 5.06 -15.94 2.87
C PHE A 33 5.20 -16.17 1.36
N THR A 34 5.27 -17.44 0.93
CA THR A 34 5.31 -17.80 -0.48
C THR A 34 4.02 -17.40 -1.20
N ASP A 35 2.88 -17.56 -0.56
CA ASP A 35 1.56 -17.20 -1.11
C ASP A 35 1.39 -15.67 -1.25
N VAL A 36 1.82 -14.91 -0.27
CA VAL A 36 1.77 -13.44 -0.32
C VAL A 36 2.66 -12.92 -1.45
N LEU A 37 3.90 -13.40 -1.55
CA LEU A 37 4.83 -12.97 -2.60
C LEU A 37 4.52 -13.60 -3.97
N GLY A 38 3.91 -14.77 -4.00
CA GLY A 38 3.62 -15.52 -5.23
C GLY A 38 4.83 -16.23 -5.83
N TYR A 39 5.93 -16.32 -5.10
CA TYR A 39 7.14 -17.06 -5.47
C TYR A 39 7.14 -18.43 -4.81
N THR A 40 7.65 -19.43 -5.49
CA THR A 40 7.97 -20.71 -4.87
C THR A 40 9.17 -20.56 -3.93
N GLU A 41 9.33 -21.45 -2.97
CA GLU A 41 10.45 -21.43 -2.04
C GLU A 41 11.83 -21.44 -2.76
N LYS A 42 11.94 -22.18 -3.84
CA LYS A 42 13.13 -22.21 -4.68
C LYS A 42 13.41 -20.86 -5.33
N GLU A 43 12.38 -20.24 -5.91
CA GLU A 43 12.52 -18.92 -6.54
C GLU A 43 12.86 -17.84 -5.52
N LEU A 44 12.33 -17.89 -4.29
CA LEU A 44 12.67 -16.96 -3.21
C LEU A 44 14.15 -16.98 -2.88
N ARG A 45 14.77 -18.15 -2.86
CA ARG A 45 16.20 -18.32 -2.58
C ARG A 45 17.11 -17.87 -3.74
N GLU A 46 16.63 -18.04 -4.99
CA GLU A 46 17.38 -17.71 -6.20
C GLU A 46 17.18 -16.24 -6.64
N THR A 47 16.05 -15.63 -6.29
CA THR A 47 15.70 -14.28 -6.71
C THR A 47 16.32 -13.25 -5.76
N ARG A 48 16.91 -12.21 -6.33
CA ARG A 48 17.41 -11.09 -5.51
C ARG A 48 16.25 -10.31 -4.91
N PRO A 49 16.29 -9.95 -3.62
CA PRO A 49 15.21 -9.19 -2.95
C PRO A 49 14.83 -7.89 -3.67
N GLN A 50 15.80 -7.25 -4.34
CA GLN A 50 15.55 -6.06 -5.17
C GLN A 50 14.52 -6.29 -6.27
N LYS A 51 14.38 -7.52 -6.80
CA LYS A 51 13.37 -7.83 -7.81
C LYS A 51 11.99 -8.14 -7.24
N MET A 52 11.93 -8.42 -5.94
CA MET A 52 10.69 -8.76 -5.23
C MET A 52 10.01 -7.52 -4.63
N VAL A 53 10.68 -6.38 -4.64
CA VAL A 53 10.22 -5.11 -4.07
C VAL A 53 10.14 -4.06 -5.16
N TYR A 54 9.17 -3.19 -5.09
CA TYR A 54 9.05 -2.07 -6.01
C TYR A 54 10.25 -1.14 -5.89
N ASP A 55 10.83 -0.73 -7.02
CA ASP A 55 12.13 -0.04 -7.05
C ASP A 55 12.22 1.18 -6.12
N GLU A 56 11.15 1.98 -6.07
CA GLU A 56 11.09 3.17 -5.20
C GLU A 56 11.12 2.83 -3.70
N ASP A 57 10.62 1.64 -3.32
CA ASP A 57 10.51 1.22 -1.92
C ASP A 57 11.77 0.49 -1.44
N TYR A 58 12.59 -0.01 -2.36
CA TYR A 58 13.74 -0.85 -2.04
C TYR A 58 14.80 -0.15 -1.18
N ALA A 59 15.14 1.09 -1.51
CA ALA A 59 16.14 1.85 -0.74
C ALA A 59 15.70 2.07 0.71
N ASN A 60 14.39 2.33 0.92
CA ASN A 60 13.82 2.49 2.24
C ASN A 60 13.79 1.16 3.01
N LEU A 61 13.46 0.06 2.35
CA LEU A 61 13.52 -1.29 2.94
C LEU A 61 14.92 -1.59 3.47
N VAL A 62 15.96 -1.37 2.65
CA VAL A 62 17.36 -1.59 3.06
C VAL A 62 17.70 -0.75 4.28
N SER A 63 17.33 0.52 4.27
CA SER A 63 17.57 1.44 5.39
C SER A 63 16.89 0.98 6.69
N VAL A 64 15.65 0.51 6.61
CA VAL A 64 14.92 -0.04 7.79
C VAL A 64 15.63 -1.28 8.31
N LEU A 65 16.01 -2.21 7.45
CA LEU A 65 16.67 -3.45 7.85
C LEU A 65 18.05 -3.20 8.45
N GLU A 66 18.85 -2.31 7.88
CA GLU A 66 20.15 -1.91 8.42
C GLU A 66 20.01 -1.25 9.79
N ASN A 67 18.99 -0.40 9.96
CA ASN A 67 18.72 0.23 11.23
C ASN A 67 18.36 -0.81 12.30
N VAL A 68 17.47 -1.76 11.99
CA VAL A 68 17.08 -2.85 12.88
C VAL A 68 18.28 -3.68 13.31
N VAL A 69 19.18 -4.02 12.39
CA VAL A 69 20.43 -4.76 12.72
C VAL A 69 21.33 -3.93 13.62
N ARG A 70 21.43 -2.64 13.40
CA ARG A 70 22.32 -1.73 14.15
C ARG A 70 21.79 -1.41 15.55
N THR A 71 20.49 -1.16 15.69
CA THR A 71 19.87 -0.72 16.96
C THR A 71 19.28 -1.86 17.78
N HIS A 72 18.98 -2.99 17.16
CA HIS A 72 18.21 -4.11 17.71
C HIS A 72 16.77 -3.72 18.08
N ASP A 73 16.28 -2.59 17.57
CA ASP A 73 14.88 -2.20 17.68
C ASP A 73 14.04 -2.90 16.62
N ASN A 74 12.73 -2.96 16.82
CA ASN A 74 11.82 -3.51 15.83
C ASN A 74 11.63 -2.50 14.67
N GLY A 75 11.64 -3.02 13.44
CA GLY A 75 11.31 -2.25 12.25
C GLY A 75 9.86 -2.44 11.82
N LYS A 76 9.29 -1.41 11.24
CA LYS A 76 7.96 -1.45 10.61
C LYS A 76 7.96 -0.54 9.39
N MET A 77 7.39 -1.02 8.28
CA MET A 77 7.10 -0.20 7.10
C MET A 77 5.99 -0.80 6.25
N GLN A 78 5.38 0.02 5.42
CA GLN A 78 4.52 -0.42 4.33
C GLN A 78 5.31 -0.31 3.03
N LEU A 79 5.22 -1.33 2.18
CA LEU A 79 5.93 -1.37 0.91
C LEU A 79 5.14 -2.15 -0.14
N ARG A 80 5.49 -1.93 -1.39
CA ARG A 80 4.94 -2.67 -2.51
C ARG A 80 5.87 -3.83 -2.87
N ILE A 81 5.34 -5.03 -2.89
CA ILE A 81 6.03 -6.21 -3.43
C ILE A 81 5.67 -6.40 -4.89
N VAL A 82 6.59 -6.96 -5.65
CA VAL A 82 6.41 -7.32 -7.06
C VAL A 82 6.34 -8.83 -7.19
N ARG A 83 5.21 -9.33 -7.68
CA ARG A 83 4.99 -10.75 -7.89
C ARG A 83 5.59 -11.23 -9.22
N PRO A 84 5.80 -12.54 -9.41
CA PRO A 84 6.31 -13.09 -10.68
C PRO A 84 5.45 -12.76 -11.90
N ASP A 85 4.15 -12.54 -11.71
CA ASP A 85 3.22 -12.12 -12.77
C ASP A 85 3.30 -10.62 -13.11
N GLY A 86 4.23 -9.89 -12.47
CA GLY A 86 4.43 -8.46 -12.63
C GLY A 86 3.44 -7.57 -11.87
N LYS A 87 2.48 -8.16 -11.16
CA LYS A 87 1.54 -7.39 -10.33
C LYS A 87 2.21 -6.95 -9.04
N THR A 88 1.83 -5.77 -8.58
CA THR A 88 2.23 -5.26 -7.28
C THR A 88 1.16 -5.52 -6.22
N ARG A 89 1.59 -5.71 -4.97
CA ARG A 89 0.74 -5.76 -3.79
C ARG A 89 1.31 -4.93 -2.66
N TRP A 90 0.44 -4.27 -1.94
CA TRP A 90 0.82 -3.59 -0.71
C TRP A 90 0.90 -4.57 0.46
N VAL A 91 2.02 -4.51 1.18
CA VAL A 91 2.20 -5.28 2.42
C VAL A 91 2.67 -4.36 3.54
N GLU A 92 2.24 -4.67 4.77
CA GLU A 92 2.87 -4.15 5.97
C GLU A 92 3.93 -5.15 6.43
N MET A 93 5.16 -4.70 6.54
CA MET A 93 6.28 -5.49 7.06
C MET A 93 6.60 -5.07 8.49
N ARG A 94 6.81 -6.03 9.36
CA ARG A 94 7.46 -5.86 10.65
C ARG A 94 8.66 -6.78 10.70
N CYS A 95 9.74 -6.30 11.31
CA CYS A 95 10.97 -7.07 11.38
C CYS A 95 11.69 -6.87 12.71
N SER A 96 12.44 -7.89 13.10
CA SER A 96 13.23 -7.90 14.32
C SER A 96 14.48 -8.73 14.12
N VAL A 97 15.58 -8.37 14.80
CA VAL A 97 16.79 -9.17 14.81
C VAL A 97 16.54 -10.47 15.56
N LEU A 98 16.93 -11.59 14.96
CA LEU A 98 17.04 -12.86 15.68
C LEU A 98 18.34 -12.84 16.50
N ALA A 99 18.21 -12.78 17.81
CA ALA A 99 19.36 -12.88 18.71
C ALA A 99 20.02 -14.27 18.54
N HIS A 100 21.31 -14.27 18.25
CA HIS A 100 22.20 -15.42 18.19
C HIS A 100 22.06 -16.37 17.00
N TYR A 101 22.78 -16.08 15.92
CA TYR A 101 23.46 -17.14 15.16
C TYR A 101 24.59 -16.55 14.33
N ASP A 102 25.82 -16.95 14.66
CA ASP A 102 27.03 -16.80 13.87
C ASP A 102 27.39 -15.41 13.27
N VAL A 103 28.41 -15.38 12.47
CA VAL A 103 29.09 -14.23 11.86
C VAL A 103 28.18 -13.27 11.07
N LYS A 104 26.93 -13.69 10.78
CA LYS A 104 25.96 -12.86 10.04
C LYS A 104 24.69 -12.66 10.87
N PRO A 105 24.19 -11.42 11.00
CA PRO A 105 22.90 -11.19 11.64
C PRO A 105 21.77 -11.73 10.76
N TYR A 106 20.76 -12.32 11.40
CA TYR A 106 19.52 -12.72 10.77
C TYR A 106 18.38 -11.83 11.27
N VAL A 107 17.46 -11.53 10.38
CA VAL A 107 16.25 -10.77 10.68
C VAL A 107 15.04 -11.63 10.37
N VAL A 108 14.09 -11.70 11.29
CA VAL A 108 12.77 -12.27 11.03
C VAL A 108 11.86 -11.18 10.46
N LEU A 109 11.18 -11.51 9.38
CA LEU A 109 10.19 -10.66 8.73
C LEU A 109 8.81 -11.25 8.93
N PHE A 110 7.85 -10.41 9.25
CA PHE A 110 6.42 -10.71 9.23
C PHE A 110 5.77 -9.81 8.20
N LEU A 111 4.95 -10.38 7.33
CA LEU A 111 4.22 -9.63 6.31
C LEU A 111 2.71 -9.81 6.48
N TRP A 112 1.99 -8.72 6.31
CA TRP A 112 0.53 -8.70 6.19
C TRP A 112 0.16 -8.10 4.85
N ASP A 113 -0.69 -8.79 4.10
CA ASP A 113 -1.29 -8.23 2.88
C ASP A 113 -2.28 -7.13 3.29
N ILE A 114 -2.04 -5.92 2.83
CA ILE A 114 -2.87 -4.74 3.07
C ILE A 114 -3.40 -4.13 1.76
N ASP A 115 -3.40 -4.91 0.68
CA ASP A 115 -3.77 -4.42 -0.66
C ASP A 115 -5.24 -3.99 -0.72
N GLU A 116 -6.13 -4.74 -0.05
CA GLU A 116 -7.54 -4.36 0.06
C GLU A 116 -7.77 -3.09 0.87
N GLU A 117 -7.05 -2.93 1.98
CA GLU A 117 -7.09 -1.72 2.79
C GLU A 117 -6.65 -0.51 1.97
N LYS A 118 -5.54 -0.63 1.24
CA LYS A 118 -5.03 0.43 0.39
C LYS A 118 -6.00 0.81 -0.72
N ARG A 119 -6.61 -0.18 -1.38
CA ARG A 119 -7.63 0.08 -2.41
C ARG A 119 -8.87 0.79 -1.84
N ARG A 120 -9.30 0.43 -0.64
CA ARG A 120 -10.41 1.10 0.05
C ARG A 120 -10.05 2.53 0.42
N GLU A 121 -8.85 2.76 0.95
CA GLU A 121 -8.35 4.11 1.27
C GLU A 121 -8.29 5.00 0.02
N GLU A 122 -7.74 4.49 -1.08
CA GLU A 122 -7.65 5.21 -2.36
C GLU A 122 -9.03 5.53 -2.93
N HIS A 123 -9.95 4.56 -2.90
CA HIS A 123 -11.31 4.76 -3.36
C HIS A 123 -12.05 5.83 -2.54
N GLN A 124 -11.92 5.77 -1.21
CA GLN A 124 -12.52 6.76 -0.31
C GLN A 124 -11.92 8.16 -0.55
N LYS A 125 -10.62 8.25 -0.74
CA LYS A 125 -9.95 9.51 -1.05
C LYS A 125 -10.45 10.11 -2.37
N LEU A 126 -10.60 9.28 -3.40
CA LEU A 126 -11.13 9.70 -4.69
C LEU A 126 -12.58 10.20 -4.59
N LEU A 127 -13.41 9.50 -3.82
CA LEU A 127 -14.79 9.93 -3.56
C LEU A 127 -14.83 11.29 -2.85
N ASN A 128 -14.03 11.47 -1.81
CA ASN A 128 -13.96 12.73 -1.08
C ASN A 128 -13.52 13.88 -1.98
N GLN A 129 -12.48 13.69 -2.80
CA GLN A 129 -12.07 14.69 -3.78
C GLN A 129 -13.19 15.04 -4.78
N LYS A 130 -13.92 14.02 -5.22
CA LYS A 130 -15.07 14.24 -6.11
C LYS A 130 -16.16 15.06 -5.43
N TYR A 131 -16.47 14.77 -4.17
CA TYR A 131 -17.45 15.56 -3.41
C TYR A 131 -17.00 17.00 -3.20
N GLU A 132 -15.72 17.23 -2.84
CA GLU A 132 -15.17 18.58 -2.71
C GLU A 132 -15.28 19.39 -4.01
N LEU A 133 -14.96 18.76 -5.15
CA LEU A 133 -15.12 19.41 -6.45
C LEU A 133 -16.59 19.73 -6.78
N MET A 134 -17.50 18.80 -6.49
CA MET A 134 -18.94 19.02 -6.68
C MET A 134 -19.45 20.16 -5.80
N GLU A 135 -18.99 20.23 -4.56
CA GLU A 135 -19.35 21.31 -3.63
C GLU A 135 -18.85 22.66 -4.14
N GLN A 136 -17.61 22.76 -4.62
CA GLN A 136 -17.05 23.97 -5.21
C GLN A 136 -17.86 24.39 -6.44
N LEU A 137 -18.19 23.47 -7.34
CA LEU A 137 -19.01 23.74 -8.51
C LEU A 137 -20.44 24.17 -8.12
N SER A 138 -21.02 23.59 -7.06
CA SER A 138 -22.32 23.95 -6.54
C SER A 138 -22.35 25.35 -5.96
N LEU A 139 -21.23 25.81 -5.35
CA LEU A 139 -21.09 27.19 -4.88
C LEU A 139 -20.97 28.19 -6.04
N GLU A 140 -20.35 27.81 -7.15
CA GLU A 140 -20.28 28.64 -8.35
C GLU A 140 -21.62 28.66 -9.14
N TYR A 141 -22.30 27.52 -9.18
CA TYR A 141 -23.58 27.34 -9.88
C TYR A 141 -24.60 26.62 -8.98
N PRO A 142 -25.11 27.26 -7.93
CA PRO A 142 -26.09 26.64 -7.06
C PRO A 142 -27.37 26.35 -7.89
N PHE A 143 -27.66 25.06 -8.01
CA PHE A 143 -28.95 24.59 -8.55
C PHE A 143 -29.58 23.67 -7.51
N ASP A 144 -30.84 23.86 -7.28
CA ASP A 144 -31.66 22.92 -6.52
C ASP A 144 -32.36 21.96 -7.47
N LEU A 145 -32.18 20.67 -7.25
CA LEU A 145 -32.86 19.62 -7.99
C LEU A 145 -34.06 19.17 -7.16
N ASP A 146 -35.26 19.58 -7.59
CA ASP A 146 -36.48 19.00 -7.05
C ASP A 146 -36.68 17.60 -7.63
N VAL A 147 -36.35 16.59 -6.81
CA VAL A 147 -36.40 15.18 -7.21
C VAL A 147 -37.81 14.65 -7.37
N GLU A 148 -38.82 15.26 -6.69
CA GLU A 148 -40.22 14.86 -6.80
C GLU A 148 -40.86 15.28 -8.12
N ASN A 149 -40.48 16.46 -8.61
CA ASN A 149 -41.05 17.00 -9.84
C ASN A 149 -40.10 17.01 -11.05
N TRP A 150 -38.89 16.50 -10.89
CA TRP A 150 -37.83 16.51 -11.90
C TRP A 150 -37.54 17.88 -12.51
N THR A 151 -37.67 18.93 -11.69
CA THR A 151 -37.42 20.30 -12.11
C THR A 151 -36.14 20.82 -11.53
N MET A 152 -35.30 21.38 -12.41
CA MET A 152 -34.05 22.02 -12.04
C MET A 152 -34.33 23.50 -11.76
N LEU A 153 -34.30 23.87 -10.48
CA LEU A 153 -34.35 25.28 -10.08
C LEU A 153 -32.99 25.92 -10.31
N ARG A 154 -32.92 26.78 -11.31
CA ARG A 154 -31.70 27.58 -11.57
C ARG A 154 -31.51 28.62 -10.48
N SER A 155 -30.28 28.77 -10.00
CA SER A 155 -30.01 29.79 -9.00
C SER A 155 -30.31 31.20 -9.51
N TYR A 156 -30.72 32.03 -8.61
CA TYR A 156 -31.05 33.45 -8.86
C TYR A 156 -29.94 34.25 -9.56
N ARG A 157 -28.67 33.88 -9.34
CA ARG A 157 -27.51 34.51 -9.98
C ARG A 157 -27.43 34.29 -11.49
N LEU A 158 -27.88 33.16 -11.98
CA LEU A 158 -27.94 32.90 -13.43
C LEU A 158 -29.07 33.70 -14.09
N MET A 159 -30.11 34.02 -13.34
CA MET A 159 -31.19 34.91 -13.84
C MET A 159 -30.74 36.38 -13.90
N GLU A 160 -29.93 36.86 -12.93
CA GLU A 160 -29.36 38.21 -12.97
C GLU A 160 -28.40 38.42 -14.13
N LEU A 161 -27.55 37.43 -14.41
CA LEU A 161 -26.63 37.50 -15.57
C LEU A 161 -27.35 37.45 -16.91
N ARG A 162 -28.53 36.83 -17.00
CA ARG A 162 -29.37 36.84 -18.20
C ARG A 162 -30.23 38.08 -18.32
N GLY A 163 -30.58 38.71 -17.23
CA GLY A 163 -31.32 39.96 -17.22
C GLY A 163 -30.54 41.17 -17.76
N GLN A 164 -29.24 41.08 -17.89
CA GLN A 164 -28.40 42.09 -18.52
C GLN A 164 -28.35 41.97 -20.06
N TYR A 165 -28.87 40.91 -20.63
CA TYR A 165 -29.10 40.84 -22.09
C TYR A 165 -30.56 41.13 -22.37
N ASP A 166 -30.89 42.37 -22.21
CA ASP A 166 -32.24 42.86 -22.47
C ASP A 166 -32.55 42.88 -23.96
N TYR A 167 -33.70 42.41 -24.23
CA TYR A 167 -34.43 42.56 -25.46
C TYR A 167 -34.83 44.02 -25.67
N SER A 168 -33.92 44.86 -26.04
CA SER A 168 -34.30 46.11 -26.71
C SER A 168 -34.04 45.93 -28.20
N GLY A 169 -35.08 45.48 -28.88
CA GLY A 169 -35.01 45.33 -30.35
C GLY A 169 -36.34 45.06 -30.97
N GLY A 170 -37.06 46.12 -31.31
CA GLY A 170 -37.99 46.19 -32.39
C GLY A 170 -39.38 45.64 -32.20
#